data_32295bdbc199b36ba927d1b9a492d181
#
_entry.id   32295bdbc199b36ba927d1b9a492d181
#
_cell.length_a   1.000
_cell.length_b   1.000
_cell.length_c   1.000
_cell.angle_alpha   90.00
_cell.angle_beta   90.00
_cell.angle_gamma   90.00
#
_symmetry.space_group_name_H-M   'P 1'
#
loop_
_entity.id
_entity.type
_entity.pdbx_description
1 polymer ?
#
loop_
_entity_poly.entity_id
_entity_poly.type
_entity_poly.pdbx_seq_one_letter_code
_entity_poly.pdbx_strand_id
1 'polypeptide(L)'
;ADNVAPALLGGFTLIRSYNPLDIIPVSCPDDLYSAIIHPDIELNTSDARRVLKTEVSFQNAISQSANTAGFMVALIRGDYDLLKRSMSDLLAEPYRTQLIPGFDAVKNAALKAGAVGCGISGSGPSVFALCQGETIARQVADAISKAFNKIGLLNEAFVSKVNAPGTRVTDYR
;
A
#
# COMPACT_ATOMS: atom_id res chain seq x y z
N ALA A 1 15.59 -2.52 3.68
CA ALA A 1 15.06 -3.86 3.35
C ALA A 1 13.60 -3.83 2.90
N ASP A 2 12.82 -2.85 3.36
CA ASP A 2 11.36 -2.72 3.16
C ASP A 2 10.89 -2.70 1.70
N ASN A 3 11.65 -2.07 0.78
CA ASN A 3 11.35 -2.11 -0.65
C ASN A 3 12.07 -3.26 -1.37
N VAL A 4 13.27 -3.64 -0.90
CA VAL A 4 14.10 -4.66 -1.56
C VAL A 4 13.57 -6.06 -1.31
N ALA A 5 13.13 -6.36 -0.08
CA ALA A 5 12.65 -7.68 0.27
C ALA A 5 11.45 -8.14 -0.58
N PRO A 6 10.35 -7.37 -0.69
CA PRO A 6 9.23 -7.78 -1.54
C PRO A 6 9.58 -7.80 -3.02
N ALA A 7 10.49 -6.95 -3.51
CA ALA A 7 10.93 -6.98 -4.90
C ALA A 7 11.70 -8.27 -5.23
N LEU A 8 12.55 -8.74 -4.32
CA LEU A 8 13.32 -9.97 -4.51
C LEU A 8 12.51 -11.24 -4.26
N LEU A 9 11.72 -11.25 -3.19
CA LEU A 9 11.03 -12.46 -2.73
C LEU A 9 9.63 -12.61 -3.32
N GLY A 10 9.03 -11.51 -3.75
CA GLY A 10 7.64 -11.46 -4.20
C GLY A 10 6.64 -11.47 -3.05
N GLY A 11 5.36 -11.38 -3.40
CA GLY A 11 4.24 -11.45 -2.46
C GLY A 11 4.28 -10.39 -1.37
N PHE A 12 3.80 -10.75 -0.18
CA PHE A 12 3.94 -9.95 1.03
C PHE A 12 5.12 -10.43 1.86
N THR A 13 5.86 -9.48 2.40
CA THR A 13 6.99 -9.76 3.31
C THR A 13 6.85 -8.95 4.58
N LEU A 14 6.95 -9.62 5.73
CA LEU A 14 7.03 -8.98 7.03
C LEU A 14 8.51 -8.87 7.44
N ILE A 15 9.01 -7.66 7.59
CA ILE A 15 10.33 -7.42 8.14
C ILE A 15 10.19 -7.28 9.66
N ARG A 16 10.51 -8.36 10.38
CA ARG A 16 10.37 -8.40 11.83
C ARG A 16 11.52 -7.71 12.55
N SER A 17 12.72 -7.80 11.99
CA SER A 17 13.93 -7.21 12.58
C SER A 17 14.94 -6.86 11.51
N TYR A 18 15.81 -5.89 11.80
CA TYR A 18 16.95 -5.52 10.97
C TYR A 18 18.28 -6.04 11.51
N ASN A 19 18.36 -6.39 12.80
CA ASN A 19 19.55 -6.90 13.42
C ASN A 19 19.21 -8.00 14.46
N PRO A 20 19.38 -9.30 14.12
CA PRO A 20 19.65 -9.80 12.77
C PRO A 20 18.49 -9.51 11.81
N LEU A 21 18.77 -9.47 10.49
CA LEU A 21 17.73 -9.30 9.48
C LEU A 21 16.82 -10.53 9.49
N ASP A 22 15.53 -10.29 9.71
CA ASP A 22 14.51 -11.33 9.78
C ASP A 22 13.33 -10.94 8.89
N ILE A 23 13.16 -11.66 7.78
CA ILE A 23 12.15 -11.42 6.76
C ILE A 23 11.28 -12.67 6.65
N ILE A 24 9.98 -12.49 6.84
CA ILE A 24 8.99 -13.56 6.85
C ILE A 24 8.09 -13.38 5.62
N PRO A 25 8.10 -14.33 4.66
CA PRO A 25 7.10 -14.35 3.58
C PRO A 25 5.71 -14.62 4.16
N VAL A 26 4.71 -13.87 3.66
CA VAL A 26 3.33 -13.99 4.09
C VAL A 26 2.47 -14.41 2.90
N SER A 27 1.72 -15.49 3.05
CA SER A 27 0.76 -15.94 2.05
C SER A 27 -0.40 -14.94 1.94
N CYS A 28 -0.98 -14.84 0.75
CA CYS A 28 -2.15 -14.02 0.50
C CYS A 28 -3.11 -14.76 -0.45
N PRO A 29 -4.38 -14.32 -0.53
CA PRO A 29 -5.34 -14.90 -1.45
C PRO A 29 -4.90 -14.79 -2.91
N ASP A 30 -5.22 -15.82 -3.70
CA ASP A 30 -4.89 -15.89 -5.12
C ASP A 30 -5.62 -14.86 -5.98
N ASP A 31 -6.75 -14.34 -5.50
CA ASP A 31 -7.57 -13.32 -6.14
C ASP A 31 -7.28 -11.89 -5.62
N LEU A 32 -6.20 -11.72 -4.84
CA LEU A 32 -5.78 -10.41 -4.38
C LEU A 32 -4.98 -9.67 -5.45
N TYR A 33 -5.47 -8.49 -5.80
CA TYR A 33 -4.87 -7.58 -6.78
C TYR A 33 -4.48 -6.26 -6.13
N SER A 34 -3.47 -5.63 -6.70
CA SER A 34 -3.06 -4.26 -6.36
C SER A 34 -3.27 -3.33 -7.54
N ALA A 35 -3.86 -2.17 -7.28
CA ALA A 35 -3.83 -1.02 -8.17
C ALA A 35 -2.87 0.01 -7.57
N ILE A 36 -1.87 0.44 -8.35
CA ILE A 36 -0.89 1.45 -7.95
C ILE A 36 -1.00 2.61 -8.92
N ILE A 37 -1.17 3.81 -8.41
CA ILE A 37 -1.25 5.02 -9.20
C ILE A 37 -0.15 5.98 -8.76
N HIS A 38 0.68 6.37 -9.73
CA HIS A 38 1.77 7.30 -9.52
C HIS A 38 1.40 8.66 -10.11
N PRO A 39 1.06 9.68 -9.28
CA PRO A 39 0.85 11.02 -9.77
C PRO A 39 2.18 11.65 -10.18
N ASP A 40 2.15 12.47 -11.24
CA ASP A 40 3.32 13.18 -11.77
C ASP A 40 3.67 14.38 -10.87
N ILE A 41 4.16 14.06 -9.67
CA ILE A 41 4.72 15.03 -8.72
C ILE A 41 6.01 14.48 -8.13
N GLU A 42 6.97 15.34 -7.91
CA GLU A 42 8.21 14.99 -7.24
C GLU A 42 8.04 15.10 -5.72
N LEU A 43 8.32 14.02 -5.01
CA LEU A 43 8.32 13.97 -3.55
C LEU A 43 9.61 13.33 -3.05
N ASN A 44 10.44 14.13 -2.37
CA ASN A 44 11.67 13.64 -1.78
C ASN A 44 11.39 12.78 -0.54
N THR A 45 12.02 11.61 -0.45
CA THR A 45 11.90 10.71 0.71
C THR A 45 12.30 11.40 2.02
N SER A 46 13.26 12.36 1.97
CA SER A 46 13.65 13.18 3.12
C SER A 46 12.49 14.02 3.65
N ASP A 47 11.69 14.61 2.77
CA ASP A 47 10.52 15.41 3.14
C ASP A 47 9.42 14.55 3.74
N ALA A 48 9.17 13.40 3.13
CA ALA A 48 8.22 12.42 3.64
C ALA A 48 8.62 11.82 5.01
N ARG A 49 9.91 11.85 5.35
CA ARG A 49 10.39 11.47 6.70
C ARG A 49 10.28 12.62 7.69
N ARG A 50 10.54 13.87 7.25
CA ARG A 50 10.53 15.05 8.10
C ARG A 50 9.16 15.37 8.71
N VAL A 51 8.08 15.04 7.99
CA VAL A 51 6.71 15.27 8.48
C VAL A 51 6.27 14.28 9.55
N LEU A 52 6.97 13.15 9.70
CA LEU A 52 6.63 12.14 10.70
C LEU A 52 6.97 12.62 12.11
N LYS A 53 6.11 12.30 13.06
CA LYS A 53 6.40 12.55 14.48
C LYS A 53 7.36 11.51 15.03
N THR A 54 8.24 11.96 15.93
CA THR A 54 9.15 11.08 16.69
C THR A 54 8.47 10.36 17.83
N GLU A 55 7.31 10.87 18.27
CA GLU A 55 6.52 10.32 19.36
C GLU A 55 5.07 10.16 18.93
N VAL A 56 4.44 9.10 19.39
CA VAL A 56 3.03 8.80 19.15
C VAL A 56 2.33 8.43 20.45
N SER A 57 1.01 8.63 20.53
CA SER A 57 0.27 8.21 21.72
C SER A 57 0.32 6.69 21.88
N PHE A 58 0.35 6.22 23.13
CA PHE A 58 0.30 4.80 23.45
C PHE A 58 -0.92 4.12 22.82
N GLN A 59 -2.06 4.80 22.82
CA GLN A 59 -3.28 4.31 22.16
C GLN A 59 -3.10 4.07 20.66
N ASN A 60 -2.48 5.02 19.93
CA ASN A 60 -2.21 4.86 18.50
C ASN A 60 -1.22 3.73 18.24
N ALA A 61 -0.20 3.57 19.10
CA ALA A 61 0.77 2.48 18.98
C ALA A 61 0.09 1.10 19.14
N ILE A 62 -0.77 0.94 20.15
CA ILE A 62 -1.55 -0.29 20.35
C ILE A 62 -2.47 -0.55 19.16
N SER A 63 -3.24 0.45 18.72
CA SER A 63 -4.18 0.31 17.61
C SER A 63 -3.46 -0.05 16.31
N GLN A 64 -2.30 0.58 16.04
CA GLN A 64 -1.49 0.25 14.86
C GLN A 64 -0.92 -1.16 14.93
N SER A 65 -0.48 -1.61 16.10
CA SER A 65 -0.01 -2.99 16.30
C SER A 65 -1.13 -4.00 16.05
N ALA A 66 -2.34 -3.72 16.54
CA ALA A 66 -3.52 -4.54 16.28
C ALA A 66 -3.91 -4.56 14.80
N ASN A 67 -3.86 -3.40 14.11
CA ASN A 67 -4.09 -3.32 12.67
C ASN A 67 -3.07 -4.14 11.88
N THR A 68 -1.78 -4.05 12.25
CA THR A 68 -0.72 -4.82 11.58
C THR A 68 -0.93 -6.33 11.77
N ALA A 69 -1.23 -6.77 12.99
CA ALA A 69 -1.53 -8.17 13.27
C ALA A 69 -2.80 -8.63 12.53
N GLY A 70 -3.87 -7.82 12.56
CA GLY A 70 -5.11 -8.08 11.84
C GLY A 70 -4.91 -8.19 10.33
N PHE A 71 -4.10 -7.32 9.74
CA PHE A 71 -3.71 -7.36 8.34
C PHE A 71 -3.03 -8.69 7.97
N MET A 72 -2.05 -9.14 8.77
CA MET A 72 -1.35 -10.41 8.54
C MET A 72 -2.31 -11.61 8.63
N VAL A 73 -3.15 -11.64 9.66
CA VAL A 73 -4.16 -12.70 9.84
C VAL A 73 -5.15 -12.71 8.67
N ALA A 74 -5.60 -11.54 8.24
CA ALA A 74 -6.53 -11.39 7.12
C ALA A 74 -5.96 -11.94 5.81
N LEU A 75 -4.71 -11.62 5.49
CA LEU A 75 -4.02 -12.16 4.31
C LEU A 75 -3.97 -13.68 4.33
N ILE A 76 -3.54 -14.29 5.45
CA ILE A 76 -3.38 -15.73 5.60
C ILE A 76 -4.74 -16.46 5.50
N ARG A 77 -5.81 -15.85 6.03
CA ARG A 77 -7.15 -16.45 6.06
C ARG A 77 -8.00 -16.13 4.84
N GLY A 78 -7.60 -15.19 4.00
CA GLY A 78 -8.42 -14.66 2.92
C GLY A 78 -9.64 -13.87 3.42
N ASP A 79 -9.56 -13.28 4.61
CA ASP A 79 -10.64 -12.52 5.23
C ASP A 79 -10.59 -11.06 4.80
N TYR A 80 -11.30 -10.74 3.72
CA TYR A 80 -11.33 -9.38 3.16
C TYR A 80 -12.01 -8.35 4.07
N ASP A 81 -12.95 -8.76 4.92
CA ASP A 81 -13.58 -7.85 5.89
C ASP A 81 -12.61 -7.48 7.00
N LEU A 82 -11.83 -8.43 7.50
CA LEU A 82 -10.76 -8.15 8.45
C LEU A 82 -9.64 -7.32 7.79
N LEU A 83 -9.28 -7.62 6.53
CA LEU A 83 -8.28 -6.87 5.78
C LEU A 83 -8.69 -5.40 5.68
N LYS A 84 -9.93 -5.13 5.28
CA LYS A 84 -10.50 -3.77 5.19
C LYS A 84 -10.40 -3.00 6.50
N ARG A 85 -10.77 -3.62 7.62
CA ARG A 85 -10.72 -2.98 8.95
C ARG A 85 -9.29 -2.74 9.43
N SER A 86 -8.33 -3.52 8.92
CA SER A 86 -6.92 -3.47 9.33
C SER A 86 -6.05 -2.55 8.47
N MET A 87 -6.57 -2.02 7.35
CA MET A 87 -5.84 -1.11 6.46
C MET A 87 -5.96 0.36 6.88
N SER A 88 -5.80 0.64 8.15
CA SER A 88 -5.74 1.99 8.69
C SER A 88 -4.34 2.27 9.23
N ASP A 89 -3.67 3.27 8.65
CA ASP A 89 -2.37 3.75 9.13
C ASP A 89 -2.61 4.97 10.04
N LEU A 90 -2.24 4.81 11.32
CA LEU A 90 -2.39 5.84 12.34
C LEU A 90 -1.07 6.58 12.62
N LEU A 91 0.04 6.13 12.02
CA LEU A 91 1.38 6.61 12.33
C LEU A 91 2.01 7.46 11.24
N ALA A 92 1.80 7.12 9.98
CA ALA A 92 2.44 7.81 8.86
C ALA A 92 1.44 8.53 7.95
N GLU A 93 0.36 7.88 7.55
CA GLU A 93 -0.64 8.45 6.64
C GLU A 93 -1.17 9.81 7.11
N PRO A 94 -1.56 10.03 8.39
CA PRO A 94 -2.09 11.32 8.84
C PRO A 94 -1.17 12.51 8.61
N TYR A 95 0.14 12.26 8.51
CA TYR A 95 1.16 13.30 8.30
C TYR A 95 1.61 13.41 6.85
N ARG A 96 1.56 12.31 6.09
CA ARG A 96 1.99 12.27 4.69
C ARG A 96 0.94 12.72 3.70
N THR A 97 -0.35 12.65 4.05
CA THR A 97 -1.46 13.06 3.18
C THR A 97 -1.32 14.49 2.67
N GLN A 98 -0.79 15.40 3.49
CA GLN A 98 -0.55 16.78 3.10
C GLN A 98 0.48 16.97 1.98
N LEU A 99 1.31 15.94 1.73
CA LEU A 99 2.33 15.95 0.67
C LEU A 99 1.79 15.44 -0.68
N ILE A 100 0.58 14.88 -0.69
CA ILE A 100 -0.07 14.32 -1.88
C ILE A 100 -1.36 15.09 -2.13
N PRO A 101 -1.35 16.06 -3.06
CA PRO A 101 -2.55 16.85 -3.33
C PRO A 101 -3.76 15.97 -3.66
N GLY A 102 -4.89 16.23 -3.00
CA GLY A 102 -6.14 15.52 -3.25
C GLY A 102 -6.21 14.09 -2.69
N PHE A 103 -5.27 13.66 -1.84
CA PHE A 103 -5.21 12.29 -1.33
C PHE A 103 -6.53 11.78 -0.76
N ASP A 104 -7.25 12.58 0.04
CA ASP A 104 -8.53 12.17 0.63
C ASP A 104 -9.59 11.89 -0.44
N ALA A 105 -9.66 12.72 -1.49
CA ALA A 105 -10.58 12.50 -2.60
C ALA A 105 -10.22 11.24 -3.39
N VAL A 106 -8.93 10.99 -3.59
CA VAL A 106 -8.38 9.80 -4.24
C VAL A 106 -8.70 8.54 -3.43
N LYS A 107 -8.43 8.54 -2.13
CA LYS A 107 -8.75 7.42 -1.22
C LYS A 107 -10.25 7.13 -1.19
N ASN A 108 -11.08 8.17 -1.10
CA ASN A 108 -12.53 8.02 -1.15
C ASN A 108 -13.02 7.47 -2.50
N ALA A 109 -12.41 7.89 -3.63
CA ALA A 109 -12.74 7.36 -4.94
C ALA A 109 -12.42 5.86 -5.04
N ALA A 110 -11.24 5.43 -4.53
CA ALA A 110 -10.84 4.03 -4.48
C ALA A 110 -11.84 3.18 -3.69
N LEU A 111 -12.18 3.61 -2.48
CA LEU A 111 -13.11 2.87 -1.61
C LEU A 111 -14.52 2.77 -2.21
N LYS A 112 -15.02 3.84 -2.83
CA LYS A 112 -16.32 3.85 -3.53
C LYS A 112 -16.32 2.94 -4.76
N ALA A 113 -15.18 2.77 -5.43
CA ALA A 113 -15.03 1.87 -6.57
C ALA A 113 -14.85 0.40 -6.17
N GLY A 114 -14.82 0.07 -4.88
CA GLY A 114 -14.79 -1.30 -4.36
C GLY A 114 -13.40 -1.76 -3.87
N ALA A 115 -12.45 -0.84 -3.67
CA ALA A 115 -11.21 -1.20 -3.01
C ALA A 115 -11.44 -1.74 -1.60
N VAL A 116 -10.73 -2.80 -1.24
CA VAL A 116 -10.69 -3.32 0.14
C VAL A 116 -10.06 -2.29 1.06
N GLY A 117 -9.00 -1.64 0.60
CA GLY A 117 -8.35 -0.54 1.28
C GLY A 117 -7.44 0.23 0.33
N CYS A 118 -7.06 1.45 0.74
CA CYS A 118 -6.21 2.33 -0.03
C CYS A 118 -5.30 3.12 0.91
N GLY A 119 -4.06 3.31 0.50
CA GLY A 119 -3.04 4.01 1.30
C GLY A 119 -1.89 4.52 0.45
N ILE A 120 -0.91 5.11 1.12
CA ILE A 120 0.30 5.64 0.49
C ILE A 120 1.31 4.51 0.31
N SER A 121 1.86 4.37 -0.89
CA SER A 121 2.93 3.40 -1.17
C SER A 121 4.27 3.96 -0.71
N GLY A 122 4.86 3.34 0.31
CA GLY A 122 6.14 3.77 0.86
C GLY A 122 6.11 5.21 1.39
N SER A 123 6.99 6.06 0.89
CA SER A 123 7.01 7.50 1.22
C SER A 123 5.99 8.33 0.44
N GLY A 124 5.34 7.75 -0.55
CA GLY A 124 4.59 8.44 -1.59
C GLY A 124 5.53 8.89 -2.75
N PRO A 125 5.02 9.62 -3.74
CA PRO A 125 3.64 10.06 -3.89
C PRO A 125 2.68 8.98 -4.41
N SER A 126 3.19 7.80 -4.77
CA SER A 126 2.35 6.71 -5.25
C SER A 126 1.32 6.30 -4.21
N VAL A 127 0.12 6.03 -4.68
CA VAL A 127 -1.00 5.51 -3.90
C VAL A 127 -1.29 4.09 -4.34
N PHE A 128 -1.54 3.20 -3.39
CA PHE A 128 -1.94 1.83 -3.69
C PHE A 128 -3.35 1.55 -3.19
N ALA A 129 -4.02 0.62 -3.84
CA ALA A 129 -5.26 0.04 -3.36
C ALA A 129 -5.21 -1.48 -3.49
N LEU A 130 -5.71 -2.20 -2.49
CA LEU A 130 -5.91 -3.64 -2.55
C LEU A 130 -7.34 -3.95 -2.97
N CYS A 131 -7.51 -4.94 -3.86
CA CYS A 131 -8.78 -5.25 -4.49
C CYS A 131 -8.97 -6.77 -4.58
N GLN A 132 -10.21 -7.23 -4.45
CA GLN A 132 -10.55 -8.61 -4.73
C GLN A 132 -10.91 -8.76 -6.22
N GLY A 133 -10.02 -9.41 -6.97
CA GLY A 133 -10.18 -9.66 -8.40
C GLY A 133 -9.71 -8.51 -9.30
N GLU A 134 -9.33 -8.88 -10.51
CA GLU A 134 -8.77 -7.96 -11.51
C GLU A 134 -9.75 -6.88 -11.96
N THR A 135 -11.02 -7.25 -12.18
CA THR A 135 -12.04 -6.32 -12.65
C THR A 135 -12.21 -5.15 -11.67
N ILE A 136 -12.30 -5.43 -10.37
CA ILE A 136 -12.39 -4.40 -9.35
C ILE A 136 -11.12 -3.56 -9.30
N ALA A 137 -9.94 -4.20 -9.39
CA ALA A 137 -8.67 -3.48 -9.38
C ALA A 137 -8.55 -2.47 -10.54
N ARG A 138 -9.02 -2.84 -11.75
CA ARG A 138 -9.05 -1.92 -12.90
C ARG A 138 -10.04 -0.78 -12.71
N GLN A 139 -11.23 -1.05 -12.18
CA GLN A 139 -12.22 -0.01 -11.85
C GLN A 139 -11.68 0.98 -10.80
N VAL A 140 -11.00 0.46 -9.78
CA VAL A 140 -10.37 1.26 -8.73
C VAL A 140 -9.23 2.11 -9.28
N ALA A 141 -8.38 1.54 -10.13
CA ALA A 141 -7.31 2.28 -10.77
C ALA A 141 -7.84 3.45 -11.61
N ASP A 142 -8.89 3.21 -12.40
CA ASP A 142 -9.55 4.24 -13.20
C ASP A 142 -10.20 5.33 -12.32
N ALA A 143 -10.84 4.95 -11.22
CA ALA A 143 -11.43 5.90 -10.29
C ALA A 143 -10.38 6.81 -9.61
N ILE A 144 -9.26 6.25 -9.19
CA ILE A 144 -8.12 6.98 -8.60
C ILE A 144 -7.52 7.93 -9.64
N SER A 145 -7.24 7.42 -10.85
CA SER A 145 -6.67 8.21 -11.95
C SER A 145 -7.58 9.41 -12.30
N LYS A 146 -8.87 9.20 -12.41
CA LYS A 146 -9.84 10.27 -12.62
C LYS A 146 -9.86 11.29 -11.47
N ALA A 147 -9.67 10.85 -10.23
CA ALA A 147 -9.62 11.76 -9.08
C ALA A 147 -8.39 12.67 -9.14
N PHE A 148 -7.21 12.16 -9.50
CA PHE A 148 -6.01 12.97 -9.73
C PHE A 148 -6.17 13.91 -10.94
N ASN A 149 -6.73 13.42 -12.05
CA ASN A 149 -6.97 14.25 -13.25
C ASN A 149 -7.90 15.44 -12.97
N LYS A 150 -8.90 15.29 -12.07
CA LYS A 150 -9.82 16.39 -11.68
C LYS A 150 -9.11 17.58 -11.02
N ILE A 151 -7.96 17.35 -10.42
CA ILE A 151 -7.14 18.41 -9.81
C ILE A 151 -5.93 18.79 -10.67
N GLY A 152 -5.92 18.35 -11.94
CA GLY A 152 -4.88 18.69 -12.92
C GLY A 152 -3.59 17.89 -12.76
N LEU A 153 -3.57 16.81 -11.99
CA LEU A 153 -2.39 15.95 -11.84
C LEU A 153 -2.45 14.80 -12.86
N LEU A 154 -1.48 14.77 -13.77
CA LEU A 154 -1.23 13.61 -14.61
C LEU A 154 -0.77 12.44 -13.72
N ASN A 155 -1.00 11.22 -14.18
CA ASN A 155 -0.65 10.04 -13.41
C ASN A 155 -0.53 8.80 -14.30
N GLU A 156 0.23 7.83 -13.83
CA GLU A 156 0.33 6.50 -14.40
C GLU A 156 -0.33 5.47 -13.48
N ALA A 157 -1.06 4.52 -14.07
CA ALA A 157 -1.78 3.49 -13.35
C ALA A 157 -1.28 2.09 -13.71
N PHE A 158 -1.01 1.30 -12.69
CA PHE A 158 -0.55 -0.08 -12.79
C PHE A 158 -1.52 -0.99 -12.04
N VAL A 159 -1.94 -2.08 -12.67
CA VAL A 159 -2.78 -3.10 -12.05
C VAL A 159 -2.12 -4.45 -12.22
N SER A 160 -1.92 -5.15 -11.12
CA SER A 160 -1.38 -6.51 -11.15
C SER A 160 -1.94 -7.37 -10.04
N LYS A 161 -1.98 -8.68 -10.28
CA LYS A 161 -2.11 -9.66 -9.21
C LYS A 161 -0.92 -9.50 -8.25
N VAL A 162 -1.15 -9.71 -6.96
CA VAL A 162 -0.03 -9.82 -6.01
C VAL A 162 0.78 -11.06 -6.38
N ASN A 163 2.01 -10.85 -6.84
CA ASN A 163 2.83 -11.89 -7.44
C ASN A 163 3.63 -12.64 -6.37
N ALA A 164 3.31 -13.90 -6.15
CA ALA A 164 4.04 -14.73 -5.19
C ALA A 164 5.51 -15.03 -5.59
N PRO A 165 5.86 -15.34 -6.85
CA PRO A 165 7.26 -15.48 -7.23
C PRO A 165 7.93 -14.10 -7.35
N GLY A 166 9.03 -13.90 -6.64
CA GLY A 166 9.84 -12.70 -6.73
C GLY A 166 10.61 -12.56 -8.04
N THR A 167 11.71 -11.82 -7.98
CA THR A 167 12.59 -11.60 -9.12
C THR A 167 13.17 -12.94 -9.65
N ARG A 168 13.16 -13.12 -10.97
CA ARG A 168 13.73 -14.27 -11.66
C ARG A 168 14.75 -13.81 -12.69
N VAL A 169 15.85 -14.54 -12.78
CA VAL A 169 16.80 -14.38 -13.89
C VAL A 169 16.27 -15.20 -15.06
N THR A 170 15.98 -14.54 -16.17
CA THR A 170 15.38 -15.18 -17.36
C THR A 170 16.40 -15.49 -18.44
N ASP A 171 17.55 -14.80 -18.45
CA ASP A 171 18.62 -15.03 -19.42
C ASP A 171 19.97 -14.55 -18.86
N TYR A 172 21.04 -15.34 -19.11
CA TYR A 172 22.43 -14.96 -18.85
C TYR A 172 23.09 -14.71 -20.21
N ARG A 173 23.28 -13.45 -20.56
CA ARG A 173 24.14 -13.07 -21.68
C ARG A 173 25.42 -12.47 -21.17
#